data_d1c75f5ef8bb5f1616d31c2ecaec998d
#
_entry.id   d1c75f5ef8bb5f1616d31c2ecaec998d
#
_cell.length_a   1.000
_cell.length_b   1.000
_cell.length_c   1.000
_cell.angle_alpha   90.00
_cell.angle_beta   90.00
_cell.angle_gamma   90.00
#
_symmetry.space_group_name_H-M   'P 1'
#
loop_
_entity.id
_entity.type
_entity.pdbx_description
1 polymer ?
#
loop_
_entity_poly.entity_id
_entity_poly.type
_entity_poly.pdbx_seq_one_letter_code
_entity_poly.pdbx_strand_id
1 'polypeptide(L)'
;MEPIRQLNAGQTKYSPSETGARIKTLRHAVGLTQQEVADRTDLSIGFISQVENGLTSVSLNSLYRISEALGVTATSLLADDAETPISVVRATDGHWYDLETGSGTVARDLSTTARDRIETREAVLPAGFVSEAWSHAGLEFIHVLSGAMTVELQGHRGEVLYPGDSMLFPAHIPHTWGAGDAEVRLLEIVTHVRGIAPH
;
A
#
# COMPACT_ATOMS: atom_id res chain seq x y z
N MET A 1 -32.77 19.15 -4.46
CA MET A 1 -32.29 18.68 -3.16
C MET A 1 -32.66 17.22 -3.07
N GLU A 2 -31.78 16.33 -3.60
CA GLU A 2 -31.99 14.89 -3.59
C GLU A 2 -31.59 14.30 -2.24
N PRO A 3 -32.33 13.28 -1.74
CA PRO A 3 -32.05 12.70 -0.43
C PRO A 3 -30.77 11.84 -0.48
N ILE A 4 -29.92 12.02 0.52
CA ILE A 4 -28.74 11.22 0.81
C ILE A 4 -29.15 9.74 0.87
N ARG A 5 -28.64 8.92 -0.05
CA ARG A 5 -28.78 7.46 0.01
C ARG A 5 -28.17 6.96 1.31
N GLN A 6 -29.00 6.36 2.15
CA GLN A 6 -28.58 5.65 3.34
C GLN A 6 -27.53 4.58 2.96
N LEU A 7 -26.35 4.72 3.54
CA LEU A 7 -25.33 3.68 3.52
C LEU A 7 -25.87 2.49 4.32
N ASN A 8 -26.17 1.40 3.63
CA ASN A 8 -26.48 0.13 4.26
C ASN A 8 -25.25 -0.37 5.03
N ALA A 9 -25.29 -0.20 6.34
CA ALA A 9 -24.41 -0.91 7.26
C ALA A 9 -24.80 -2.39 7.24
N GLY A 10 -23.89 -3.26 6.77
CA GLY A 10 -23.97 -4.67 7.05
C GLY A 10 -23.95 -5.61 5.85
N GLN A 11 -22.90 -5.58 5.05
CA GLN A 11 -22.41 -6.81 4.39
C GLN A 11 -20.90 -6.74 4.41
N THR A 12 -20.27 -7.56 5.26
CA THR A 12 -18.84 -7.83 5.22
C THR A 12 -18.52 -8.38 3.83
N LYS A 13 -17.78 -7.62 3.05
CA LYS A 13 -17.41 -7.90 1.66
C LYS A 13 -16.42 -9.07 1.52
N TYR A 14 -16.13 -9.77 2.61
CA TYR A 14 -15.14 -10.82 2.70
C TYR A 14 -15.78 -12.15 3.02
N SER A 15 -15.63 -13.12 2.11
CA SER A 15 -16.07 -14.48 2.30
C SER A 15 -15.08 -15.27 3.15
N PRO A 16 -15.51 -16.07 4.13
CA PRO A 16 -14.61 -16.95 4.90
C PRO A 16 -13.78 -17.90 4.00
N SER A 17 -14.35 -18.37 2.90
CA SER A 17 -13.66 -19.22 1.94
C SER A 17 -12.54 -18.51 1.18
N GLU A 18 -12.72 -17.25 0.80
CA GLU A 18 -11.72 -16.43 0.12
C GLU A 18 -10.57 -16.09 1.07
N THR A 19 -10.88 -15.61 2.27
CA THR A 19 -9.88 -15.33 3.31
C THR A 19 -9.08 -16.57 3.67
N GLY A 20 -9.74 -17.72 3.83
CA GLY A 20 -9.08 -18.99 4.15
C GLY A 20 -8.14 -19.47 3.05
N ALA A 21 -8.60 -19.42 1.79
CA ALA A 21 -7.78 -19.78 0.63
C ALA A 21 -6.53 -18.91 0.53
N ARG A 22 -6.69 -17.62 0.82
CA ARG A 22 -5.58 -16.67 0.82
C ARG A 22 -4.56 -16.92 1.92
N ILE A 23 -5.01 -17.18 3.14
CA ILE A 23 -4.13 -17.57 4.26
C ILE A 23 -3.32 -18.80 3.85
N LYS A 24 -3.95 -19.81 3.27
CA LYS A 24 -3.30 -21.03 2.78
C LYS A 24 -2.23 -20.73 1.71
N THR A 25 -2.57 -19.91 0.73
CA THR A 25 -1.65 -19.52 -0.35
C THR A 25 -0.42 -18.79 0.21
N LEU A 26 -0.63 -17.82 1.08
CA LEU A 26 0.46 -17.05 1.69
C LEU A 26 1.32 -17.91 2.62
N ARG A 27 0.71 -18.83 3.39
CA ARG A 27 1.45 -19.79 4.20
C ARG A 27 2.38 -20.65 3.36
N HIS A 28 1.90 -21.18 2.23
CA HIS A 28 2.76 -21.94 1.30
C HIS A 28 3.86 -21.09 0.69
N ALA A 29 3.56 -19.83 0.35
CA ALA A 29 4.54 -18.92 -0.25
C ALA A 29 5.71 -18.59 0.71
N VAL A 30 5.44 -18.57 2.03
CA VAL A 30 6.49 -18.38 3.05
C VAL A 30 7.07 -19.70 3.58
N GLY A 31 6.66 -20.85 3.03
CA GLY A 31 7.19 -22.16 3.35
C GLY A 31 6.78 -22.74 4.71
N LEU A 32 5.70 -22.21 5.33
CA LEU A 32 5.25 -22.66 6.64
C LEU A 32 4.24 -23.83 6.54
N THR A 33 4.31 -24.74 7.50
CA THR A 33 3.28 -25.76 7.76
C THR A 33 2.12 -25.17 8.58
N GLN A 34 0.96 -25.82 8.57
CA GLN A 34 -0.16 -25.42 9.46
C GLN A 34 0.23 -25.50 10.94
N GLN A 35 1.07 -26.47 11.31
CA GLN A 35 1.56 -26.61 12.69
C GLN A 35 2.42 -25.42 13.09
N GLU A 36 3.36 -24.97 12.25
CA GLU A 36 4.20 -23.83 12.53
C GLU A 36 3.40 -22.52 12.66
N VAL A 37 2.35 -22.35 11.85
CA VAL A 37 1.44 -21.20 12.01
C VAL A 37 0.67 -21.32 13.33
N ALA A 38 0.16 -22.50 13.67
CA ALA A 38 -0.55 -22.75 14.94
C ALA A 38 0.36 -22.39 16.14
N ASP A 39 1.61 -22.86 16.13
CA ASP A 39 2.59 -22.63 17.20
C ASP A 39 2.94 -21.12 17.34
N ARG A 40 3.11 -20.41 16.22
CA ARG A 40 3.41 -18.97 16.23
C ARG A 40 2.25 -18.09 16.65
N THR A 41 1.01 -18.59 16.43
CA THR A 41 -0.21 -17.83 16.70
C THR A 41 -0.90 -18.21 17.98
N ASP A 42 -0.45 -19.27 18.69
CA ASP A 42 -1.14 -19.88 19.82
C ASP A 42 -2.62 -20.19 19.48
N LEU A 43 -2.86 -20.66 18.26
CA LEU A 43 -4.12 -21.18 17.76
C LEU A 43 -3.99 -22.69 17.55
N SER A 44 -5.11 -23.43 17.60
CA SER A 44 -5.02 -24.87 17.32
C SER A 44 -4.80 -25.14 15.83
N ILE A 45 -4.05 -26.20 15.49
CA ILE A 45 -3.86 -26.64 14.11
C ILE A 45 -5.21 -26.95 13.44
N GLY A 46 -6.18 -27.50 14.20
CA GLY A 46 -7.53 -27.76 13.72
C GLY A 46 -8.25 -26.47 13.32
N PHE A 47 -8.08 -25.38 14.08
CA PHE A 47 -8.64 -24.08 13.75
C PHE A 47 -7.99 -23.49 12.48
N ILE A 48 -6.65 -23.53 12.37
CA ILE A 48 -5.94 -23.09 11.15
C ILE A 48 -6.45 -23.88 9.94
N SER A 49 -6.57 -25.20 10.06
CA SER A 49 -7.09 -26.05 8.97
C SER A 49 -8.54 -25.70 8.59
N GLN A 50 -9.41 -25.46 9.56
CA GLN A 50 -10.80 -25.06 9.29
C GLN A 50 -10.88 -23.69 8.62
N VAL A 51 -10.08 -22.73 9.05
CA VAL A 51 -9.99 -21.40 8.44
C VAL A 51 -9.52 -21.53 6.98
N GLU A 52 -8.42 -22.24 6.72
CA GLU A 52 -7.86 -22.41 5.37
C GLU A 52 -8.82 -23.12 4.39
N ASN A 53 -9.71 -23.96 4.89
CA ASN A 53 -10.72 -24.63 4.09
C ASN A 53 -12.06 -23.86 4.05
N GLY A 54 -12.12 -22.66 4.61
CA GLY A 54 -13.34 -21.84 4.61
C GLY A 54 -14.49 -22.38 5.45
N LEU A 55 -14.20 -23.33 6.34
CA LEU A 55 -15.20 -24.00 7.19
C LEU A 55 -15.56 -23.18 8.43
N THR A 56 -14.76 -22.19 8.76
CA THR A 56 -15.01 -21.25 9.86
C THR A 56 -14.51 -19.86 9.52
N SER A 57 -15.15 -18.85 10.11
CA SER A 57 -14.69 -17.45 10.00
C SER A 57 -13.55 -17.21 10.97
N VAL A 58 -12.62 -16.34 10.56
CA VAL A 58 -11.54 -15.86 11.42
C VAL A 58 -11.96 -14.56 12.11
N SER A 59 -11.76 -14.48 13.43
CA SER A 59 -11.95 -13.22 14.17
C SER A 59 -10.86 -12.21 13.79
N LEU A 60 -11.13 -10.91 13.96
CA LEU A 60 -10.15 -9.87 13.68
C LEU A 60 -8.85 -10.09 14.46
N ASN A 61 -8.94 -10.48 15.73
CA ASN A 61 -7.76 -10.78 16.57
C ASN A 61 -6.96 -11.97 16.01
N SER A 62 -7.64 -13.07 15.65
CA SER A 62 -6.96 -14.22 15.02
C SER A 62 -6.36 -13.87 13.67
N LEU A 63 -7.02 -13.00 12.90
CA LEU A 63 -6.52 -12.51 11.61
C LEU A 63 -5.22 -11.72 11.78
N TYR A 64 -5.13 -10.84 12.77
CA TYR A 64 -3.90 -10.12 13.10
C TYR A 64 -2.77 -11.06 13.49
N ARG A 65 -3.02 -12.04 14.36
CA ARG A 65 -2.02 -13.04 14.78
C ARG A 65 -1.52 -13.87 13.60
N ILE A 66 -2.43 -14.31 12.71
CA ILE A 66 -2.06 -15.05 11.50
C ILE A 66 -1.26 -14.17 10.54
N SER A 67 -1.66 -12.92 10.35
CA SER A 67 -0.93 -11.99 9.48
C SER A 67 0.50 -11.75 9.97
N GLU A 68 0.69 -11.58 11.26
CA GLU A 68 2.00 -11.43 11.90
C GLU A 68 2.87 -12.68 11.70
N ALA A 69 2.30 -13.88 11.94
CA ALA A 69 3.01 -15.15 11.75
C ALA A 69 3.44 -15.38 10.29
N LEU A 70 2.68 -14.86 9.34
CA LEU A 70 2.95 -14.95 7.90
C LEU A 70 3.83 -13.78 7.38
N GLY A 71 4.12 -12.77 8.21
CA GLY A 71 4.86 -11.57 7.82
C GLY A 71 4.13 -10.70 6.80
N VAL A 72 2.80 -10.61 6.88
CA VAL A 72 1.94 -9.83 5.99
C VAL A 72 1.02 -8.89 6.79
N THR A 73 0.36 -7.94 6.14
CA THR A 73 -0.65 -7.13 6.81
C THR A 73 -1.99 -7.88 6.92
N ALA A 74 -2.79 -7.59 7.94
CA ALA A 74 -4.13 -8.18 8.07
C ALA A 74 -5.04 -7.81 6.89
N THR A 75 -4.88 -6.62 6.34
CA THR A 75 -5.59 -6.17 5.13
C THR A 75 -5.25 -7.02 3.91
N SER A 76 -4.00 -7.49 3.79
CA SER A 76 -3.60 -8.38 2.71
C SER A 76 -4.26 -9.76 2.79
N LEU A 77 -4.67 -10.20 3.96
CA LEU A 77 -5.44 -11.45 4.14
C LEU A 77 -6.91 -11.30 3.74
N LEU A 78 -7.42 -10.09 3.71
CA LEU A 78 -8.80 -9.76 3.34
C LEU A 78 -8.94 -9.33 1.88
N ALA A 79 -7.84 -8.99 1.21
CA ALA A 79 -7.89 -8.55 -0.18
C ALA A 79 -8.30 -9.71 -1.11
N ASP A 80 -9.01 -9.42 -2.16
CA ASP A 80 -9.41 -10.39 -3.18
C ASP A 80 -8.18 -10.75 -4.05
N ASP A 81 -7.71 -12.01 -4.02
CA ASP A 81 -6.62 -12.52 -4.86
C ASP A 81 -7.15 -13.04 -6.23
N ALA A 82 -8.19 -12.44 -6.74
CA ALA A 82 -8.32 -12.51 -8.18
C ALA A 82 -6.94 -12.15 -8.76
N GLU A 83 -6.37 -12.99 -9.61
CA GLU A 83 -5.13 -12.76 -10.39
C GLU A 83 -5.02 -11.27 -10.64
N THR A 84 -3.91 -10.63 -10.22
CA THR A 84 -3.81 -9.16 -10.28
C THR A 84 -4.40 -8.71 -11.60
N PRO A 85 -5.66 -8.26 -11.65
CA PRO A 85 -6.30 -8.04 -12.93
C PRO A 85 -5.53 -6.94 -13.63
N ILE A 86 -5.37 -7.07 -14.92
CA ILE A 86 -4.77 -6.00 -15.72
C ILE A 86 -5.55 -4.72 -15.38
N SER A 87 -4.86 -3.74 -14.79
CA SER A 87 -5.44 -2.45 -14.45
C SER A 87 -5.11 -1.47 -15.57
N VAL A 88 -6.15 -0.85 -16.13
CA VAL A 88 -5.99 0.23 -17.09
C VAL A 88 -6.74 1.44 -16.55
N VAL A 89 -6.01 2.48 -16.19
CA VAL A 89 -6.56 3.77 -15.78
C VAL A 89 -6.38 4.75 -16.93
N ARG A 90 -7.48 5.20 -17.52
CA ARG A 90 -7.44 6.19 -18.60
C ARG A 90 -7.23 7.58 -18.02
N ALA A 91 -6.67 8.48 -18.82
CA ALA A 91 -6.42 9.87 -18.40
C ALA A 91 -7.71 10.59 -17.95
N THR A 92 -8.86 10.17 -18.49
CA THR A 92 -10.18 10.70 -18.15
C THR A 92 -10.82 10.06 -16.93
N ASP A 93 -10.31 8.93 -16.44
CA ASP A 93 -10.94 8.13 -15.40
C ASP A 93 -10.35 8.42 -14.01
N GLY A 94 -9.23 9.15 -13.97
CA GLY A 94 -8.51 9.45 -12.74
C GLY A 94 -9.30 10.41 -11.84
N HIS A 95 -9.61 9.95 -10.63
CA HIS A 95 -10.13 10.83 -9.58
C HIS A 95 -8.95 11.46 -8.84
N TRP A 96 -8.86 12.79 -8.90
CA TRP A 96 -7.87 13.55 -8.13
C TRP A 96 -8.36 13.70 -6.69
N TYR A 97 -7.49 13.51 -5.75
CA TYR A 97 -7.76 13.67 -4.32
C TYR A 97 -6.63 14.45 -3.64
N ASP A 98 -6.95 15.09 -2.52
CA ASP A 98 -5.94 15.78 -1.73
C ASP A 98 -4.96 14.76 -1.16
N LEU A 99 -3.67 14.89 -1.50
CA LEU A 99 -2.62 14.03 -0.96
C LEU A 99 -2.34 14.40 0.49
N GLU A 100 -2.35 15.69 0.79
CA GLU A 100 -2.20 16.25 2.12
C GLU A 100 -3.21 17.38 2.31
N THR A 101 -4.12 17.21 3.28
CA THR A 101 -5.24 18.12 3.50
C THR A 101 -4.76 19.55 3.72
N GLY A 102 -5.23 20.45 2.86
CA GLY A 102 -4.97 21.89 2.95
C GLY A 102 -3.62 22.36 2.40
N SER A 103 -2.77 21.47 1.91
CA SER A 103 -1.48 21.81 1.29
C SER A 103 -1.61 22.26 -0.17
N GLY A 104 -2.74 21.94 -0.81
CA GLY A 104 -2.93 22.12 -2.25
C GLY A 104 -2.27 21.03 -3.11
N THR A 105 -1.62 20.04 -2.47
CA THR A 105 -1.08 18.87 -3.18
C THR A 105 -2.21 17.94 -3.56
N VAL A 106 -2.24 17.51 -4.82
CA VAL A 106 -3.23 16.56 -5.29
C VAL A 106 -2.56 15.37 -5.96
N ALA A 107 -3.20 14.23 -5.88
CA ALA A 107 -2.73 13.02 -6.53
C ALA A 107 -3.87 12.25 -7.19
N ARG A 108 -3.55 11.39 -8.14
CA ARG A 108 -4.45 10.37 -8.67
C ARG A 108 -3.72 9.04 -8.78
N ASP A 109 -4.42 7.98 -8.47
CA ASP A 109 -3.89 6.64 -8.64
C ASP A 109 -3.84 6.26 -10.12
N LEU A 110 -2.73 5.65 -10.52
CA LEU A 110 -2.51 5.12 -11.87
C LEU A 110 -2.75 3.61 -11.94
N SER A 111 -3.03 2.97 -10.80
CA SER A 111 -3.43 1.57 -10.71
C SER A 111 -4.53 1.42 -9.65
N THR A 112 -5.49 0.55 -9.91
CA THR A 112 -6.57 0.21 -8.98
C THR A 112 -6.35 -1.12 -8.28
N THR A 113 -5.28 -1.83 -8.65
CA THR A 113 -4.98 -3.19 -8.18
C THR A 113 -3.58 -3.27 -7.58
N ALA A 114 -3.32 -4.35 -6.82
CA ALA A 114 -2.01 -4.62 -6.21
C ALA A 114 -1.49 -3.53 -5.25
N ARG A 115 -2.36 -2.69 -4.68
CA ARG A 115 -2.00 -1.61 -3.74
C ARG A 115 -1.29 -2.11 -2.47
N ASP A 116 -1.40 -3.38 -2.15
CA ASP A 116 -0.68 -4.04 -1.07
C ASP A 116 0.79 -4.35 -1.41
N ARG A 117 1.20 -4.19 -2.67
CA ARG A 117 2.55 -4.45 -3.18
C ARG A 117 3.20 -3.23 -3.80
N ILE A 118 2.40 -2.48 -4.52
CA ILE A 118 2.87 -1.32 -5.28
C ILE A 118 1.76 -0.28 -5.34
N GLU A 119 2.09 0.95 -5.00
CA GLU A 119 1.26 2.12 -5.27
C GLU A 119 1.88 2.88 -6.43
N THR A 120 1.04 3.34 -7.34
CA THR A 120 1.47 4.14 -8.49
C THR A 120 0.58 5.35 -8.58
N ARG A 121 1.18 6.52 -8.49
CA ARG A 121 0.47 7.80 -8.46
C ARG A 121 1.08 8.80 -9.43
N GLU A 122 0.24 9.66 -9.96
CA GLU A 122 0.65 10.96 -10.46
C GLU A 122 0.31 11.99 -9.39
N ALA A 123 1.28 12.80 -9.00
CA ALA A 123 1.10 13.84 -8.01
C ALA A 123 1.41 15.22 -8.60
N VAL A 124 0.74 16.24 -8.06
CA VAL A 124 0.97 17.66 -8.38
C VAL A 124 1.23 18.39 -7.08
N LEU A 125 2.39 19.03 -7.01
CA LEU A 125 2.81 19.87 -5.89
C LEU A 125 2.69 21.33 -6.32
N PRO A 126 1.97 22.18 -5.56
CA PRO A 126 1.88 23.60 -5.89
C PRO A 126 3.25 24.30 -5.72
N ALA A 127 3.42 25.43 -6.39
CA ALA A 127 4.61 26.26 -6.22
C ALA A 127 4.84 26.62 -4.74
N GLY A 128 6.09 26.51 -4.29
CA GLY A 128 6.49 26.81 -2.91
C GLY A 128 6.10 25.74 -1.88
N PHE A 129 5.56 24.60 -2.30
CA PHE A 129 5.25 23.49 -1.40
C PHE A 129 6.51 22.91 -0.77
N VAL A 130 6.44 22.60 0.51
CA VAL A 130 7.43 21.79 1.24
C VAL A 130 6.66 20.88 2.18
N SER A 131 6.86 19.57 2.05
CA SER A 131 6.23 18.60 2.92
C SER A 131 6.85 18.56 4.32
N GLU A 132 6.12 18.02 5.28
CA GLU A 132 6.74 17.50 6.49
C GLU A 132 7.60 16.28 6.15
N ALA A 133 8.54 15.91 7.05
CA ALA A 133 9.31 14.70 6.88
C ALA A 133 8.48 13.47 7.23
N TRP A 134 8.47 12.48 6.34
CA TRP A 134 7.84 11.19 6.60
C TRP A 134 8.76 10.03 6.23
N SER A 135 8.38 8.82 6.63
CA SER A 135 9.07 7.59 6.26
C SER A 135 8.11 6.41 6.28
N HIS A 136 8.37 5.41 5.45
CA HIS A 136 7.59 4.18 5.41
C HIS A 136 8.46 2.99 4.98
N ALA A 137 7.93 1.77 5.10
CA ALA A 137 8.64 0.59 4.62
C ALA A 137 8.63 0.52 3.10
N GLY A 138 9.71 -0.02 2.51
CA GLY A 138 9.82 -0.28 1.08
C GLY A 138 10.76 0.66 0.34
N LEU A 139 10.55 0.75 -0.96
CA LEU A 139 11.28 1.64 -1.85
C LEU A 139 10.30 2.67 -2.41
N GLU A 140 10.81 3.85 -2.63
CA GLU A 140 10.10 4.91 -3.33
C GLU A 140 10.87 5.32 -4.57
N PHE A 141 10.16 5.38 -5.69
CA PHE A 141 10.65 5.85 -6.97
C PHE A 141 9.88 7.10 -7.37
N ILE A 142 10.62 8.13 -7.74
CA ILE A 142 10.10 9.41 -8.23
C ILE A 142 10.60 9.62 -9.65
N HIS A 143 9.72 10.11 -10.52
CA HIS A 143 10.08 10.59 -11.85
C HIS A 143 9.39 11.93 -12.12
N VAL A 144 10.18 12.97 -12.38
CA VAL A 144 9.66 14.31 -12.60
C VAL A 144 9.16 14.46 -14.03
N LEU A 145 7.90 14.87 -14.19
CA LEU A 145 7.26 15.13 -15.48
C LEU A 145 7.38 16.61 -15.89
N SER A 146 7.23 17.53 -14.93
CA SER A 146 7.38 18.97 -15.14
C SER A 146 7.71 19.68 -13.84
N GLY A 147 8.30 20.88 -13.93
CA GLY A 147 8.77 21.65 -12.78
C GLY A 147 10.14 21.21 -12.29
N ALA A 148 10.56 21.73 -11.15
CA ALA A 148 11.79 21.32 -10.46
C ALA A 148 11.44 20.90 -9.02
N MET A 149 11.80 19.69 -8.63
CA MET A 149 11.49 19.09 -7.35
C MET A 149 12.77 18.96 -6.51
N THR A 150 12.69 19.34 -5.25
CA THR A 150 13.73 19.02 -4.27
C THR A 150 13.34 17.79 -3.47
N VAL A 151 14.25 16.84 -3.31
CA VAL A 151 14.12 15.68 -2.44
C VAL A 151 15.24 15.71 -1.41
N GLU A 152 14.88 15.78 -0.14
CA GLU A 152 15.86 15.71 0.95
C GLU A 152 15.69 14.37 1.69
N LEU A 153 16.80 13.67 1.90
CA LEU A 153 16.86 12.43 2.66
C LEU A 153 17.73 12.66 3.91
N GLN A 154 17.22 12.27 5.07
CA GLN A 154 17.95 12.42 6.32
C GLN A 154 19.33 11.73 6.25
N GLY A 155 20.39 12.47 6.55
CA GLY A 155 21.77 11.96 6.50
C GLY A 155 22.40 11.87 5.11
N HIS A 156 21.70 12.32 4.07
CA HIS A 156 22.19 12.39 2.70
C HIS A 156 22.17 13.83 2.17
N ARG A 157 22.87 14.06 1.07
CA ARG A 157 22.78 15.33 0.37
C ARG A 157 21.42 15.41 -0.32
N GLY A 158 20.73 16.56 -0.18
CA GLY A 158 19.52 16.84 -0.94
C GLY A 158 19.79 16.94 -2.44
N GLU A 159 18.85 16.48 -3.24
CA GLU A 159 18.91 16.51 -4.70
C GLU A 159 17.80 17.40 -5.27
N VAL A 160 18.10 18.06 -6.38
CA VAL A 160 17.11 18.77 -7.19
C VAL A 160 16.90 18.00 -8.48
N LEU A 161 15.68 17.56 -8.71
CA LEU A 161 15.28 16.78 -9.88
C LEU A 161 14.55 17.69 -10.88
N TYR A 162 14.93 17.59 -12.13
CA TYR A 162 14.35 18.32 -13.26
C TYR A 162 13.50 17.37 -14.13
N PRO A 163 12.69 17.87 -15.06
CA PRO A 163 11.88 17.05 -15.96
C PRO A 163 12.72 15.98 -16.69
N GLY A 164 12.32 14.71 -16.55
CA GLY A 164 13.04 13.53 -17.06
C GLY A 164 13.98 12.89 -16.04
N ASP A 165 14.32 13.56 -14.95
CA ASP A 165 15.11 12.96 -13.89
C ASP A 165 14.30 11.98 -13.05
N SER A 166 14.98 11.01 -12.47
CA SER A 166 14.37 9.99 -11.60
C SER A 166 15.24 9.74 -10.38
N MET A 167 14.61 9.41 -9.27
CA MET A 167 15.27 9.00 -8.03
C MET A 167 14.61 7.75 -7.47
N LEU A 168 15.42 6.80 -7.00
CA LEU A 168 14.98 5.62 -6.26
C LEU A 168 15.71 5.58 -4.93
N PHE A 169 14.99 5.44 -3.84
CA PHE A 169 15.59 5.38 -2.50
C PHE A 169 14.81 4.46 -1.55
N PRO A 170 15.46 3.97 -0.47
CA PRO A 170 14.79 3.26 0.61
C PRO A 170 13.90 4.22 1.39
N ALA A 171 12.59 4.02 1.36
CA ALA A 171 11.61 4.94 1.94
C ALA A 171 11.57 4.93 3.49
N HIS A 172 12.31 4.02 4.15
CA HIS A 172 12.48 4.08 5.60
C HIS A 172 13.41 5.23 6.06
N ILE A 173 14.17 5.83 5.15
CA ILE A 173 14.94 7.05 5.41
C ILE A 173 13.95 8.23 5.46
N PRO A 174 13.88 8.99 6.57
CA PRO A 174 13.03 10.17 6.62
C PRO A 174 13.36 11.13 5.49
N HIS A 175 12.35 11.56 4.76
CA HIS A 175 12.49 12.36 3.56
C HIS A 175 11.43 13.43 3.44
N THR A 176 11.74 14.49 2.69
CA THR A 176 10.84 15.60 2.36
C THR A 176 10.83 15.86 0.88
N TRP A 177 9.73 16.41 0.40
CA TRP A 177 9.58 16.92 -0.96
C TRP A 177 9.41 18.42 -0.95
N GLY A 178 9.96 19.08 -1.95
CA GLY A 178 9.77 20.51 -2.16
C GLY A 178 9.52 20.83 -3.62
N ALA A 179 8.62 21.78 -3.89
CA ALA A 179 8.47 22.45 -5.17
C ALA A 179 9.08 23.85 -5.07
N GLY A 180 9.83 24.24 -6.10
CA GLY A 180 10.38 25.59 -6.21
C GLY A 180 9.30 26.62 -6.57
N ASP A 181 9.67 27.62 -7.37
CA ASP A 181 8.77 28.73 -7.75
C ASP A 181 7.66 28.33 -8.75
N ALA A 182 7.63 27.09 -9.19
CA ALA A 182 6.65 26.55 -10.14
C ALA A 182 6.03 25.25 -9.64
N GLU A 183 4.83 24.95 -10.14
CA GLU A 183 4.16 23.66 -9.93
C GLU A 183 5.04 22.51 -10.43
N VAL A 184 5.07 21.42 -9.68
CA VAL A 184 5.75 20.18 -10.04
C VAL A 184 4.72 19.10 -10.32
N ARG A 185 4.90 18.37 -11.42
CA ARG A 185 4.19 17.09 -11.69
C ARG A 185 5.17 15.96 -11.70
N LEU A 186 4.82 14.89 -11.04
CA LEU A 186 5.68 13.71 -10.91
C LEU A 186 4.88 12.41 -10.98
N LEU A 187 5.57 11.34 -11.32
CA LEU A 187 5.14 9.97 -11.06
C LEU A 187 5.80 9.49 -9.78
N GLU A 188 5.02 8.91 -8.91
CA GLU A 188 5.48 8.25 -7.70
C GLU A 188 5.11 6.77 -7.75
N ILE A 189 6.08 5.93 -7.41
CA ILE A 189 5.88 4.50 -7.27
C ILE A 189 6.43 4.09 -5.90
N VAL A 190 5.55 3.59 -5.05
CA VAL A 190 5.90 3.06 -3.74
C VAL A 190 5.76 1.55 -3.77
N THR A 191 6.82 0.83 -3.40
CA THR A 191 6.75 -0.61 -3.23
C THR A 191 6.66 -0.94 -1.75
N HIS A 192 5.75 -1.83 -1.41
CA HIS A 192 5.64 -2.36 -0.05
C HIS A 192 6.45 -3.65 0.04
N VAL A 193 7.65 -3.57 0.65
CA VAL A 193 8.49 -4.77 0.85
C VAL A 193 7.84 -5.63 1.93
N ARG A 194 7.37 -6.81 1.57
CA ARG A 194 6.98 -7.84 2.53
C ARG A 194 8.24 -8.36 3.22
N GLY A 195 8.39 -8.02 4.49
CA GLY A 195 9.20 -8.72 5.47
C GLY A 195 10.55 -9.30 5.00
N ILE A 196 11.56 -8.46 4.78
CA ILE A 196 12.93 -8.85 5.05
C ILE A 196 13.23 -8.27 6.43
N ALA A 197 13.21 -9.13 7.46
CA ALA A 197 13.73 -8.75 8.76
C ALA A 197 15.20 -8.30 8.57
N PRO A 198 15.63 -7.17 9.16
CA PRO A 198 17.03 -6.81 9.13
C PRO A 198 17.82 -7.93 9.81
N HIS A 199 18.87 -8.40 9.13
CA HIS A 199 19.87 -9.32 9.69
C HIS A 199 20.68 -8.63 10.78
#